data_2267b130a7e37e4105cf870a658b2824
#
_entry.id   2267b130a7e37e4105cf870a658b2824
#
_cell.length_a   1.000
_cell.length_b   1.000
_cell.length_c   1.000
_cell.angle_alpha   90.00
_cell.angle_beta   90.00
_cell.angle_gamma   90.00
#
_symmetry.space_group_name_H-M   'P 1'
#
loop_
_entity.id
_entity.type
_entity.pdbx_description
1 polymer ?
#
loop_
_entity_poly.entity_id
_entity_poly.type
_entity_poly.pdbx_seq_one_letter_code
_entity_poly.pdbx_strand_id
1 'polypeptide(L)'
;MPQNSARARILAGLTLLFGIALLPLWSQAGEAVCTADAKAANLDLTLKDVQGKPFALSDYKGKVVVLDFWATWCPPCRKEIPGFIELYNRYRSRGLAVIGVSMDESTSDIKRFAKHFKMTYPILLGAGRDDLERAFGSLPLPTAFVIGRDGRICAKHDGLTPKEQFEREIGSLF
;
A
#
# COMPACT_ATOMS: atom_id res chain seq x y z
N MET A 1 -2.49 -37.12 -89.94
CA MET A 1 -2.85 -35.72 -89.80
C MET A 1 -2.93 -35.50 -88.30
N PRO A 2 -2.02 -34.78 -87.69
CA PRO A 2 -1.91 -34.67 -86.20
C PRO A 2 -2.56 -33.40 -85.70
N GLN A 3 -3.29 -33.55 -84.61
CA GLN A 3 -3.78 -32.41 -83.84
C GLN A 3 -2.93 -32.21 -82.59
N ASN A 4 -2.33 -31.04 -82.58
CA ASN A 4 -1.57 -30.56 -81.41
C ASN A 4 -2.55 -29.90 -80.44
N SER A 5 -2.69 -30.44 -79.25
CA SER A 5 -3.40 -29.83 -78.18
C SER A 5 -2.41 -29.31 -77.08
N ALA A 6 -2.26 -28.01 -77.03
CA ALA A 6 -1.45 -27.34 -76.07
C ALA A 6 -2.11 -27.45 -74.68
N ARG A 7 -1.44 -28.05 -73.75
CA ARG A 7 -1.83 -28.08 -72.30
C ARG A 7 -1.33 -26.81 -71.65
N ALA A 8 -2.26 -25.92 -71.35
CA ALA A 8 -1.97 -24.78 -70.44
C ALA A 8 -1.82 -25.26 -69.00
N ARG A 9 -0.63 -25.05 -68.46
CA ARG A 9 -0.36 -25.26 -67.05
C ARG A 9 -0.76 -24.01 -66.26
N ILE A 10 -1.84 -24.09 -65.51
CA ILE A 10 -2.24 -23.06 -64.55
C ILE A 10 -1.39 -23.25 -63.30
N LEU A 11 -0.46 -22.34 -63.08
CA LEU A 11 0.28 -22.21 -61.82
C LEU A 11 -0.63 -21.50 -60.82
N ALA A 12 -1.21 -22.27 -59.89
CA ALA A 12 -1.90 -21.71 -58.73
C ALA A 12 -0.88 -21.15 -57.75
N GLY A 13 -0.73 -19.84 -57.74
CA GLY A 13 0.05 -19.13 -56.72
C GLY A 13 -0.68 -19.15 -55.39
N LEU A 14 -0.14 -19.91 -54.43
CA LEU A 14 -0.61 -19.95 -53.07
C LEU A 14 -0.04 -18.73 -52.30
N THR A 15 -0.79 -17.64 -52.25
CA THR A 15 -0.48 -16.46 -51.43
C THR A 15 -0.82 -16.78 -49.99
N LEU A 16 0.18 -17.14 -49.20
CA LEU A 16 0.13 -17.19 -47.70
C LEU A 16 -0.04 -15.77 -47.18
N LEU A 17 -1.27 -15.38 -46.84
CA LEU A 17 -1.56 -14.19 -46.07
C LEU A 17 -1.15 -14.49 -44.61
N PHE A 18 0.03 -13.99 -44.24
CA PHE A 18 0.49 -13.97 -42.87
C PHE A 18 -0.35 -12.93 -42.10
N GLY A 19 -1.46 -13.39 -41.50
CA GLY A 19 -2.28 -12.59 -40.62
C GLY A 19 -1.49 -12.28 -39.36
N ILE A 20 -0.92 -11.07 -39.26
CA ILE A 20 -0.40 -10.52 -38.05
C ILE A 20 -1.61 -10.31 -37.14
N ALA A 21 -1.86 -11.26 -36.24
CA ALA A 21 -2.79 -11.10 -35.13
C ALA A 21 -2.25 -9.99 -34.20
N LEU A 22 -2.77 -8.79 -34.34
CA LEU A 22 -2.62 -7.71 -33.39
C LEU A 22 -3.31 -8.18 -32.08
N LEU A 23 -2.53 -8.82 -31.21
CA LEU A 23 -2.98 -9.07 -29.85
C LEU A 23 -3.21 -7.71 -29.18
N PRO A 24 -4.41 -7.44 -28.65
CA PRO A 24 -4.62 -6.24 -27.88
C PRO A 24 -3.66 -6.29 -26.68
N LEU A 25 -2.75 -5.33 -26.62
CA LEU A 25 -2.01 -5.00 -25.39
C LEU A 25 -3.09 -4.58 -24.37
N TRP A 26 -3.54 -5.54 -23.60
CA TRP A 26 -4.33 -5.25 -22.42
C TRP A 26 -3.37 -4.53 -21.48
N SER A 27 -3.41 -3.19 -21.55
CA SER A 27 -2.88 -2.34 -20.50
C SER A 27 -3.60 -2.77 -19.23
N GLN A 28 -2.92 -3.50 -18.37
CA GLN A 28 -3.35 -3.66 -16.98
C GLN A 28 -3.17 -2.27 -16.35
N ALA A 29 -4.18 -1.43 -16.55
CA ALA A 29 -4.37 -0.26 -15.70
C ALA A 29 -4.45 -0.84 -14.29
N GLY A 30 -3.40 -0.61 -13.47
CA GLY A 30 -3.39 -1.01 -12.08
C GLY A 30 -4.68 -0.47 -11.46
N GLU A 31 -5.49 -1.38 -10.88
CA GLU A 31 -6.72 -0.97 -10.19
C GLU A 31 -6.36 0.15 -9.23
N ALA A 32 -7.06 1.27 -9.36
CA ALA A 32 -6.89 2.38 -8.43
C ALA A 32 -7.24 1.84 -7.04
N VAL A 33 -6.23 1.79 -6.18
CA VAL A 33 -6.37 1.25 -4.80
C VAL A 33 -7.42 2.02 -4.02
N CYS A 34 -7.64 3.31 -4.35
CA CYS A 34 -8.67 4.14 -3.76
C CYS A 34 -9.90 4.22 -4.67
N THR A 35 -10.98 3.58 -4.28
CA THR A 35 -12.26 3.68 -4.98
C THR A 35 -13.00 4.99 -4.62
N ALA A 36 -13.90 5.46 -5.49
CA ALA A 36 -14.62 6.72 -5.28
C ALA A 36 -15.54 6.70 -4.04
N ASP A 37 -15.93 5.53 -3.58
CA ASP A 37 -16.76 5.28 -2.40
C ASP A 37 -15.95 4.96 -1.12
N ALA A 38 -14.61 5.01 -1.20
CA ALA A 38 -13.74 4.76 -0.06
C ALA A 38 -14.06 5.71 1.11
N LYS A 39 -14.15 5.14 2.32
CA LYS A 39 -14.50 5.87 3.53
C LYS A 39 -13.41 6.88 3.89
N ALA A 40 -13.80 8.08 4.31
CA ALA A 40 -12.86 9.06 4.86
C ALA A 40 -12.26 8.53 6.17
N ALA A 41 -10.93 8.66 6.31
CA ALA A 41 -10.23 8.41 7.57
C ALA A 41 -10.53 9.55 8.55
N ASN A 42 -10.80 9.22 9.80
CA ASN A 42 -10.88 10.23 10.84
C ASN A 42 -9.46 10.67 11.26
N LEU A 43 -8.94 11.68 10.60
CA LEU A 43 -7.63 12.25 10.93
C LEU A 43 -7.71 13.41 11.94
N ASP A 44 -8.91 13.77 12.46
CA ASP A 44 -9.08 14.84 13.45
C ASP A 44 -8.82 14.33 14.88
N LEU A 45 -7.80 13.47 15.02
CA LEU A 45 -7.36 12.91 16.28
C LEU A 45 -5.98 13.45 16.65
N THR A 46 -5.81 13.75 17.94
CA THR A 46 -4.50 14.10 18.51
C THR A 46 -4.10 13.04 19.51
N LEU A 47 -2.94 12.42 19.30
CA LEU A 47 -2.31 11.48 20.20
C LEU A 47 -1.06 12.10 20.82
N LYS A 48 -0.46 11.43 21.81
CA LYS A 48 0.88 11.77 22.28
C LYS A 48 1.91 10.93 21.56
N ASP A 49 3.03 11.52 21.20
CA ASP A 49 4.20 10.76 20.77
C ASP A 49 4.90 10.11 21.96
N VAL A 50 5.94 9.31 21.70
CA VAL A 50 6.73 8.63 22.76
C VAL A 50 7.54 9.60 23.63
N GLN A 51 7.60 10.90 23.31
CA GLN A 51 8.16 11.97 24.14
C GLN A 51 7.07 12.69 24.97
N GLY A 52 5.80 12.32 24.78
CA GLY A 52 4.65 12.92 25.45
C GLY A 52 4.15 14.20 24.78
N LYS A 53 4.68 14.57 23.60
CA LYS A 53 4.23 15.76 22.85
C LYS A 53 2.94 15.45 22.08
N PRO A 54 2.01 16.43 21.98
CA PRO A 54 0.84 16.29 21.14
C PRO A 54 1.25 16.12 19.67
N PHE A 55 0.58 15.20 18.99
CA PHE A 55 0.77 14.88 17.57
C PHE A 55 -0.61 14.80 16.91
N ALA A 56 -0.92 15.74 16.05
CA ALA A 56 -2.19 15.79 15.33
C ALA A 56 -2.09 14.99 14.01
N LEU A 57 -2.96 14.01 13.82
CA LEU A 57 -3.02 13.26 12.55
C LEU A 57 -3.44 14.17 11.39
N SER A 58 -4.19 15.24 11.67
CA SER A 58 -4.61 16.24 10.69
C SER A 58 -3.45 16.95 9.97
N ASP A 59 -2.25 17.03 10.59
CA ASP A 59 -1.05 17.63 9.99
C ASP A 59 -0.52 16.79 8.81
N TYR A 60 -1.08 15.59 8.62
CA TYR A 60 -0.71 14.67 7.55
C TYR A 60 -1.74 14.61 6.41
N LYS A 61 -2.80 15.43 6.48
CA LYS A 61 -3.73 15.61 5.34
C LYS A 61 -2.95 16.07 4.11
N GLY A 62 -3.29 15.54 2.95
CA GLY A 62 -2.57 15.80 1.70
C GLY A 62 -1.34 14.93 1.43
N LYS A 63 -0.97 14.07 2.39
CA LYS A 63 0.07 13.06 2.21
C LYS A 63 -0.55 11.68 1.97
N VAL A 64 0.22 10.77 1.38
CA VAL A 64 -0.08 9.33 1.46
C VAL A 64 0.34 8.87 2.84
N VAL A 65 -0.58 8.25 3.60
CA VAL A 65 -0.31 7.85 4.99
C VAL A 65 -0.45 6.35 5.13
N VAL A 66 0.54 5.70 5.74
CA VAL A 66 0.40 4.37 6.35
C VAL A 66 0.25 4.57 7.84
N LEU A 67 -0.93 4.24 8.38
CA LEU A 67 -1.22 4.28 9.79
C LEU A 67 -1.22 2.85 10.32
N ASP A 68 -0.20 2.49 11.10
CA ASP A 68 0.08 1.12 11.57
C ASP A 68 -0.17 0.99 13.07
N PHE A 69 -1.09 0.10 13.45
CA PHE A 69 -1.38 -0.29 14.84
C PHE A 69 -0.60 -1.55 15.20
N TRP A 70 0.27 -1.45 16.18
CA TRP A 70 1.23 -2.49 16.53
C TRP A 70 1.53 -2.56 18.02
N ALA A 71 2.27 -3.59 18.46
CA ALA A 71 2.81 -3.66 19.81
C ALA A 71 4.17 -4.38 19.84
N THR A 72 4.97 -4.13 20.87
CA THR A 72 6.29 -4.76 21.05
C THR A 72 6.22 -6.27 21.25
N TRP A 73 5.15 -6.75 21.86
CA TRP A 73 4.86 -8.16 22.13
C TRP A 73 4.16 -8.89 20.98
N CYS A 74 3.85 -8.22 19.86
CA CYS A 74 3.16 -8.77 18.71
C CYS A 74 4.18 -9.37 17.71
N PRO A 75 4.30 -10.70 17.55
CA PRO A 75 5.31 -11.31 16.68
C PRO A 75 5.13 -10.97 15.20
N PRO A 76 3.90 -10.95 14.60
CA PRO A 76 3.73 -10.54 13.21
C PRO A 76 4.07 -9.06 12.99
N CYS A 77 3.77 -8.15 13.94
CA CYS A 77 4.16 -6.74 13.85
C CYS A 77 5.68 -6.57 13.72
N ARG A 78 6.46 -7.34 14.49
CA ARG A 78 7.93 -7.32 14.44
C ARG A 78 8.49 -7.74 13.08
N LYS A 79 7.76 -8.54 12.31
CA LYS A 79 8.15 -8.95 10.95
C LYS A 79 7.83 -7.87 9.92
N GLU A 80 6.79 -7.07 10.15
CA GLU A 80 6.30 -6.04 9.22
C GLU A 80 7.06 -4.72 9.35
N ILE A 81 7.41 -4.31 10.57
CA ILE A 81 8.08 -3.04 10.89
C ILE A 81 9.33 -2.74 10.03
N PRO A 82 10.27 -3.70 9.76
CA PRO A 82 11.40 -3.44 8.88
C PRO A 82 10.99 -2.99 7.49
N GLY A 83 9.89 -3.53 6.94
CA GLY A 83 9.30 -3.11 5.68
C GLY A 83 8.83 -1.65 5.72
N PHE A 84 8.14 -1.25 6.77
CA PHE A 84 7.69 0.15 6.95
C PHE A 84 8.85 1.13 7.09
N ILE A 85 9.94 0.74 7.77
CA ILE A 85 11.15 1.58 7.85
C ILE A 85 11.75 1.79 6.45
N GLU A 86 11.81 0.73 5.65
CA GLU A 86 12.32 0.81 4.27
C GLU A 86 11.43 1.69 3.40
N LEU A 87 10.11 1.49 3.42
CA LEU A 87 9.14 2.28 2.66
C LEU A 87 9.20 3.76 3.06
N TYR A 88 9.21 4.05 4.36
CA TYR A 88 9.33 5.43 4.85
C TYR A 88 10.61 6.11 4.35
N ASN A 89 11.76 5.47 4.51
CA ASN A 89 13.03 6.02 4.07
C ASN A 89 13.08 6.27 2.56
N ARG A 90 12.46 5.40 1.77
CA ARG A 90 12.42 5.47 0.30
C ARG A 90 11.47 6.55 -0.21
N TYR A 91 10.30 6.70 0.40
CA TYR A 91 9.20 7.50 -0.17
C TYR A 91 8.82 8.76 0.61
N ARG A 92 9.42 9.04 1.79
CA ARG A 92 9.12 10.26 2.57
C ARG A 92 9.31 11.55 1.79
N SER A 93 10.32 11.63 0.93
CA SER A 93 10.57 12.79 0.07
C SER A 93 9.51 12.95 -1.03
N ARG A 94 8.77 11.90 -1.35
CA ARG A 94 7.63 11.92 -2.28
C ARG A 94 6.29 12.20 -1.59
N GLY A 95 6.29 12.38 -0.28
CA GLY A 95 5.11 12.69 0.51
C GLY A 95 4.47 11.48 1.18
N LEU A 96 5.20 10.37 1.38
CA LEU A 96 4.77 9.29 2.27
C LEU A 96 4.98 9.68 3.72
N ALA A 97 3.97 9.47 4.54
CA ALA A 97 4.07 9.41 5.99
C ALA A 97 3.79 7.97 6.44
N VAL A 98 4.64 7.42 7.28
CA VAL A 98 4.36 6.21 8.07
C VAL A 98 4.21 6.67 9.51
N ILE A 99 3.14 6.24 10.18
CA ILE A 99 2.83 6.61 11.57
C ILE A 99 2.50 5.32 12.31
N GLY A 100 3.33 4.94 13.26
CA GLY A 100 3.07 3.79 14.12
C GLY A 100 2.27 4.19 15.35
N VAL A 101 1.17 3.51 15.64
CA VAL A 101 0.39 3.68 16.87
C VAL A 101 0.62 2.44 17.73
N SER A 102 1.41 2.59 18.80
CA SER A 102 1.70 1.47 19.69
C SER A 102 0.58 1.26 20.71
N MET A 103 0.15 0.03 20.83
CA MET A 103 -0.85 -0.42 21.81
C MET A 103 -0.20 -0.95 23.10
N ASP A 104 1.11 -0.71 23.29
CA ASP A 104 1.80 -0.99 24.54
C ASP A 104 1.49 0.07 25.61
N GLU A 105 1.35 -0.34 26.86
CA GLU A 105 1.19 0.56 28.00
C GLU A 105 2.52 1.22 28.42
N SER A 106 3.66 0.52 28.18
CA SER A 106 4.99 0.96 28.62
C SER A 106 5.72 1.77 27.56
N THR A 107 5.77 3.07 27.72
CA THR A 107 6.55 3.97 26.85
C THR A 107 8.05 3.62 26.83
N SER A 108 8.60 3.11 27.94
CA SER A 108 10.01 2.69 28.01
C SER A 108 10.29 1.48 27.12
N ASP A 109 9.35 0.53 27.04
CA ASP A 109 9.46 -0.64 26.17
C ASP A 109 9.36 -0.26 24.70
N ILE A 110 8.43 0.63 24.36
CA ILE A 110 8.30 1.19 23.03
C ILE A 110 9.61 1.86 22.59
N LYS A 111 10.19 2.73 23.43
CA LYS A 111 11.45 3.42 23.10
C LYS A 111 12.62 2.46 22.90
N ARG A 112 12.73 1.44 23.76
CA ARG A 112 13.78 0.41 23.64
C ARG A 112 13.61 -0.39 22.35
N PHE A 113 12.39 -0.78 22.03
CA PHE A 113 12.05 -1.48 20.81
C PHE A 113 12.36 -0.62 19.56
N ALA A 114 11.89 0.62 19.53
CA ALA A 114 12.13 1.55 18.44
C ALA A 114 13.62 1.77 18.17
N LYS A 115 14.43 1.87 19.25
CA LYS A 115 15.89 1.97 19.13
C LYS A 115 16.50 0.69 18.55
N HIS A 116 16.04 -0.48 19.00
CA HIS A 116 16.54 -1.78 18.53
C HIS A 116 16.25 -1.99 17.03
N PHE A 117 15.03 -1.68 16.58
CA PHE A 117 14.62 -1.80 15.18
C PHE A 117 15.06 -0.60 14.31
N LYS A 118 15.66 0.44 14.91
CA LYS A 118 16.03 1.69 14.24
C LYS A 118 14.85 2.35 13.52
N MET A 119 13.68 2.36 14.18
CA MET A 119 12.49 3.01 13.65
C MET A 119 12.72 4.51 13.48
N THR A 120 12.44 5.04 12.28
CA THR A 120 12.73 6.42 11.88
C THR A 120 11.48 7.25 11.66
N TYR A 121 10.31 6.64 11.71
CA TYR A 121 9.01 7.30 11.58
C TYR A 121 8.37 7.59 12.95
N PRO A 122 7.39 8.51 13.02
CA PRO A 122 6.68 8.84 14.26
C PRO A 122 6.02 7.64 14.91
N ILE A 123 6.13 7.56 16.23
CA ILE A 123 5.49 6.53 17.05
C ILE A 123 4.61 7.22 18.08
N LEU A 124 3.34 6.85 18.12
CA LEU A 124 2.31 7.42 18.97
C LEU A 124 1.82 6.40 19.99
N LEU A 125 1.29 6.90 21.09
CA LEU A 125 0.74 6.12 22.18
C LEU A 125 -0.76 5.88 21.97
N GLY A 126 -1.14 4.62 21.76
CA GLY A 126 -2.52 4.21 21.48
C GLY A 126 -3.20 3.43 22.63
N ALA A 127 -2.44 2.91 23.59
CA ALA A 127 -3.01 2.15 24.70
C ALA A 127 -4.04 2.98 25.49
N GLY A 128 -5.20 2.38 25.82
CA GLY A 128 -6.27 3.05 26.56
C GLY A 128 -7.05 4.12 25.77
N ARG A 129 -6.89 4.17 24.46
CA ARG A 129 -7.56 5.14 23.55
C ARG A 129 -8.74 4.49 22.81
N ASP A 130 -9.88 4.38 23.47
CA ASP A 130 -11.12 3.81 22.89
C ASP A 130 -11.64 4.60 21.68
N ASP A 131 -11.24 5.86 21.54
CA ASP A 131 -11.59 6.70 20.40
C ASP A 131 -10.92 6.22 19.10
N LEU A 132 -9.80 5.48 19.18
CA LEU A 132 -9.17 4.86 18.02
C LEU A 132 -10.05 3.76 17.41
N GLU A 133 -10.62 2.88 18.23
CA GLU A 133 -11.56 1.86 17.74
C GLU A 133 -12.85 2.48 17.20
N ARG A 134 -13.35 3.56 17.83
CA ARG A 134 -14.49 4.31 17.29
C ARG A 134 -14.20 4.95 15.92
N ALA A 135 -12.97 5.40 15.72
CA ALA A 135 -12.54 6.06 14.48
C ALA A 135 -12.25 5.07 13.35
N PHE A 136 -11.57 3.97 13.66
CA PHE A 136 -10.99 3.05 12.68
C PHE A 136 -11.61 1.64 12.70
N GLY A 137 -12.49 1.36 13.64
CA GLY A 137 -13.11 0.04 13.85
C GLY A 137 -12.20 -0.89 14.66
N SER A 138 -12.48 -2.19 14.61
CA SER A 138 -11.66 -3.21 15.28
C SER A 138 -10.22 -3.17 14.79
N LEU A 139 -9.27 -3.26 15.73
CA LEU A 139 -7.82 -3.11 15.51
C LEU A 139 -7.06 -4.36 16.02
N PRO A 140 -7.27 -5.56 15.43
CA PRO A 140 -6.39 -6.70 15.71
C PRO A 140 -4.96 -6.35 15.29
N LEU A 141 -3.94 -6.92 15.98
CA LEU A 141 -2.55 -6.53 15.69
C LEU A 141 -1.82 -7.56 14.81
N PRO A 142 -1.11 -7.09 13.77
CA PRO A 142 -1.08 -5.71 13.27
C PRO A 142 -2.34 -5.34 12.49
N THR A 143 -2.72 -4.07 12.51
CA THR A 143 -3.67 -3.49 11.57
C THR A 143 -3.05 -2.26 10.94
N ALA A 144 -2.99 -2.22 9.61
CA ALA A 144 -2.47 -1.08 8.88
C ALA A 144 -3.51 -0.51 7.90
N PHE A 145 -3.59 0.82 7.86
CA PHE A 145 -4.41 1.55 6.90
C PHE A 145 -3.51 2.28 5.91
N VAL A 146 -3.83 2.15 4.61
CA VAL A 146 -3.26 3.00 3.57
C VAL A 146 -4.27 4.08 3.25
N ILE A 147 -3.89 5.34 3.46
CA ILE A 147 -4.76 6.51 3.33
C ILE A 147 -4.22 7.39 2.20
N GLY A 148 -5.07 7.73 1.25
CA GLY A 148 -4.75 8.58 0.12
C GLY A 148 -4.58 10.05 0.49
N ARG A 149 -4.07 10.85 -0.44
CA ARG A 149 -3.88 12.30 -0.27
C ARG A 149 -5.19 13.06 -0.01
N ASP A 150 -6.29 12.51 -0.49
CA ASP A 150 -7.66 13.01 -0.27
C ASP A 150 -8.23 12.66 1.12
N GLY A 151 -7.45 11.93 1.94
CA GLY A 151 -7.84 11.50 3.27
C GLY A 151 -8.75 10.27 3.30
N ARG A 152 -8.91 9.55 2.18
CA ARG A 152 -9.72 8.32 2.14
C ARG A 152 -8.89 7.09 2.46
N ILE A 153 -9.51 6.11 3.12
CA ILE A 153 -8.92 4.80 3.39
C ILE A 153 -8.95 3.99 2.10
N CYS A 154 -7.80 3.82 1.47
CA CYS A 154 -7.65 3.09 0.22
C CYS A 154 -7.48 1.59 0.44
N ALA A 155 -6.86 1.20 1.56
CA ALA A 155 -6.74 -0.19 1.98
C ALA A 155 -6.73 -0.31 3.50
N LYS A 156 -7.21 -1.45 4.01
CA LYS A 156 -7.09 -1.90 5.39
C LYS A 156 -6.53 -3.31 5.37
N HIS A 157 -5.50 -3.55 6.16
CA HIS A 157 -4.86 -4.85 6.33
C HIS A 157 -4.96 -5.27 7.78
N ASP A 158 -5.61 -6.37 8.05
CA ASP A 158 -5.66 -7.01 9.36
C ASP A 158 -4.74 -8.23 9.35
N GLY A 159 -3.66 -8.20 10.14
CA GLY A 159 -2.62 -9.22 10.17
C GLY A 159 -1.43 -8.91 9.26
N LEU A 160 -0.40 -9.77 9.32
CA LEU A 160 0.86 -9.60 8.59
C LEU A 160 0.63 -9.52 7.08
N THR A 161 1.04 -8.41 6.49
CA THR A 161 0.96 -8.16 5.06
C THR A 161 2.37 -7.97 4.46
N PRO A 162 2.67 -8.56 3.30
CA PRO A 162 3.98 -8.37 2.65
C PRO A 162 4.24 -6.91 2.28
N LYS A 163 5.49 -6.45 2.49
CA LYS A 163 5.93 -5.09 2.15
C LYS A 163 5.61 -4.71 0.69
N GLU A 164 5.76 -5.65 -0.23
CA GLU A 164 5.52 -5.47 -1.66
C GLU A 164 4.07 -5.09 -1.96
N GLN A 165 3.12 -5.54 -1.14
CA GLN A 165 1.72 -5.13 -1.27
C GLN A 165 1.56 -3.67 -0.89
N PHE A 166 2.06 -3.26 0.27
CA PHE A 166 2.07 -1.84 0.67
C PHE A 166 2.78 -0.97 -0.37
N GLU A 167 3.90 -1.43 -0.92
CA GLU A 167 4.66 -0.67 -1.91
C GLU A 167 3.87 -0.43 -3.20
N ARG A 168 3.11 -1.43 -3.69
CA ARG A 168 2.22 -1.27 -4.85
C ARG A 168 1.09 -0.27 -4.57
N GLU A 169 0.43 -0.41 -3.41
CA GLU A 169 -0.68 0.45 -2.99
C GLU A 169 -0.23 1.91 -2.85
N ILE A 170 0.85 2.14 -2.09
CA ILE A 170 1.47 3.45 -1.91
C ILE A 170 1.90 4.03 -3.27
N GLY A 171 2.51 3.21 -4.13
CA GLY A 171 2.99 3.63 -5.45
C GLY A 171 1.87 4.16 -6.35
N SER A 172 0.67 3.60 -6.25
CA SER A 172 -0.51 4.02 -7.02
C SER A 172 -1.12 5.35 -6.55
N LEU A 173 -0.72 5.85 -5.36
CA LEU A 173 -1.27 7.06 -4.72
C LEU A 173 -0.37 8.31 -4.89
N PHE A 174 0.78 8.18 -5.52
CA PHE A 174 1.67 9.30 -5.83
C PHE A 174 1.36 9.90 -7.18
#